data_c5468e0146396a32a276ba98a19135fd
#
_entry.id   c5468e0146396a32a276ba98a19135fd
#
_cell.length_a   1.000
_cell.length_b   1.000
_cell.length_c   1.000
_cell.angle_alpha   90.00
_cell.angle_beta   90.00
_cell.angle_gamma   90.00
#
_symmetry.space_group_name_H-M   'P 1'
#
loop_
_entity.id
_entity.type
_entity.pdbx_description
1 polymer ?
#
loop_
_entity_poly.entity_id
_entity_poly.type
_entity_poly.pdbx_seq_one_letter_code
_entity_poly.pdbx_strand_id
1 'polypeptide(L)'
;MSPNVEVEPTLDDRDIAAGSEVVGAPVGRSARRGTGQMALIVATVVALAGYALSIFARTPCISNGFNGIGRYTHLCYSDIPVLYSLRGFADGRLPYLDHIPGQQGFEYPVLTGAFAQIGAWLTPIFGGGGIGFYAANVLLLGICFLVTVLATGAAARPRNWDAVLLASAPALLVAATIN
;
A
#
# COMPACT_ATOMS: atom_id res chain seq x y z
N MET A 1 39.81 -24.63 26.14
CA MET A 1 38.66 -23.80 25.79
C MET A 1 39.17 -22.67 24.92
N SER A 2 38.96 -22.76 23.61
CA SER A 2 39.29 -21.68 22.67
C SER A 2 38.24 -20.58 22.82
N PRO A 3 38.59 -19.31 22.97
CA PRO A 3 37.60 -18.26 22.96
C PRO A 3 36.93 -18.24 21.56
N ASN A 4 35.64 -18.35 21.54
CA ASN A 4 34.87 -18.09 20.31
C ASN A 4 35.13 -16.63 19.93
N VAL A 5 35.99 -16.41 18.96
CA VAL A 5 36.12 -15.10 18.31
C VAL A 5 34.87 -14.95 17.46
N GLU A 6 33.92 -14.18 17.96
CA GLU A 6 32.77 -13.74 17.18
C GLU A 6 33.30 -12.77 16.11
N VAL A 7 33.39 -13.26 14.88
CA VAL A 7 33.85 -12.45 13.76
C VAL A 7 32.64 -11.65 13.29
N GLU A 8 32.59 -10.36 13.65
CA GLU A 8 31.59 -9.44 13.10
C GLU A 8 31.88 -9.23 11.60
N PRO A 9 30.91 -9.52 10.70
CA PRO A 9 31.11 -9.33 9.27
C PRO A 9 31.31 -7.85 8.97
N THR A 10 32.38 -7.49 8.31
CA THR A 10 32.68 -6.13 7.88
C THR A 10 32.36 -5.96 6.39
N LEU A 11 32.13 -4.71 5.94
CA LEU A 11 31.87 -4.40 4.52
C LEU A 11 33.00 -4.82 3.57
N ASP A 12 34.19 -5.08 4.10
CA ASP A 12 35.36 -5.56 3.36
C ASP A 12 35.46 -7.10 3.34
N ASP A 13 34.51 -7.80 3.97
CA ASP A 13 34.44 -9.24 3.93
C ASP A 13 34.17 -9.74 2.53
N ARG A 14 35.00 -10.63 2.02
CA ARG A 14 34.96 -11.14 0.67
C ARG A 14 33.67 -11.89 0.36
N ASP A 15 33.09 -12.56 1.36
CA ASP A 15 31.82 -13.30 1.22
C ASP A 15 30.62 -12.35 1.19
N ILE A 16 30.68 -11.24 1.95
CA ILE A 16 29.67 -10.18 1.90
C ILE A 16 29.75 -9.44 0.57
N ALA A 17 30.94 -9.14 0.07
CA ALA A 17 31.13 -8.50 -1.23
C ALA A 17 30.60 -9.40 -2.37
N ALA A 18 30.88 -10.71 -2.34
CA ALA A 18 30.37 -11.67 -3.32
C ALA A 18 28.85 -11.84 -3.22
N GLY A 19 28.30 -11.91 -2.01
CA GLY A 19 26.85 -11.96 -1.78
C GLY A 19 26.12 -10.69 -2.24
N SER A 20 26.71 -9.53 -2.02
CA SER A 20 26.16 -8.25 -2.47
C SER A 20 26.18 -8.10 -4.01
N GLU A 21 27.12 -8.76 -4.68
CA GLU A 21 27.21 -8.75 -6.15
C GLU A 21 26.10 -9.60 -6.78
N VAL A 22 25.66 -10.65 -6.10
CA VAL A 22 24.58 -11.56 -6.55
C VAL A 22 23.19 -11.01 -6.23
N VAL A 23 23.01 -10.40 -5.05
CA VAL A 23 21.70 -9.96 -4.54
C VAL A 23 21.44 -8.47 -4.81
N GLY A 24 22.49 -7.70 -4.93
CA GLY A 24 22.37 -6.25 -5.14
C GLY A 24 23.58 -5.70 -5.85
N ALA A 25 23.47 -5.00 -6.92
CA ALA A 25 24.55 -4.39 -7.68
C ALA A 25 25.69 -3.84 -6.81
N PRO A 26 26.94 -3.78 -7.33
CA PRO A 26 28.13 -3.47 -6.55
C PRO A 26 28.02 -2.13 -5.81
N VAL A 27 28.23 -2.20 -4.50
CA VAL A 27 28.33 -1.04 -3.63
C VAL A 27 29.53 -0.21 -4.12
N GLY A 28 29.28 0.91 -4.78
CA GLY A 28 30.35 1.84 -5.13
C GLY A 28 30.46 2.28 -6.60
N ARG A 29 29.66 1.78 -7.53
CA ARG A 29 29.60 2.40 -8.86
C ARG A 29 28.71 3.62 -8.79
N SER A 30 29.31 4.80 -8.77
CA SER A 30 28.64 6.11 -8.83
C SER A 30 27.65 6.13 -9.99
N ALA A 31 26.36 5.97 -9.65
CA ALA A 31 25.29 6.26 -10.60
C ALA A 31 25.44 7.72 -11.02
N ARG A 32 25.47 7.96 -12.33
CA ARG A 32 25.56 9.29 -12.92
C ARG A 32 24.53 10.21 -12.27
N ARG A 33 24.96 11.33 -11.71
CA ARG A 33 24.17 12.32 -10.98
C ARG A 33 22.92 12.84 -11.71
N GLY A 34 22.69 12.53 -12.99
CA GLY A 34 21.57 12.99 -13.79
C GLY A 34 20.35 12.05 -13.85
N THR A 35 20.47 10.80 -13.41
CA THR A 35 19.41 9.78 -13.61
C THR A 35 18.39 9.73 -12.47
N GLY A 36 18.71 10.24 -11.30
CA GLY A 36 17.87 10.11 -10.11
C GLY A 36 16.53 10.84 -10.19
N GLN A 37 16.52 12.04 -10.72
CA GLN A 37 15.28 12.83 -10.84
C GLN A 37 14.36 12.24 -11.92
N MET A 38 14.92 11.82 -13.05
CA MET A 38 14.14 11.18 -14.12
C MET A 38 13.52 9.86 -13.64
N ALA A 39 14.27 9.02 -12.94
CA ALA A 39 13.74 7.78 -12.37
C ALA A 39 12.59 8.04 -11.38
N LEU A 40 12.68 9.08 -10.55
CA LEU A 40 11.62 9.45 -9.63
C LEU A 40 10.36 9.94 -10.36
N ILE A 41 10.52 10.74 -11.41
CA ILE A 41 9.40 11.18 -12.26
C ILE A 41 8.73 9.96 -12.91
N VAL A 42 9.51 9.06 -13.49
CA VAL A 42 9.00 7.83 -14.12
C VAL A 42 8.28 6.97 -13.07
N ALA A 43 8.86 6.77 -11.89
CA ALA A 43 8.23 6.03 -10.80
C ALA A 43 6.88 6.64 -10.40
N THR A 44 6.81 7.97 -10.27
CA THR A 44 5.57 8.68 -9.94
C THR A 44 4.51 8.50 -11.01
N VAL A 45 4.88 8.65 -12.28
CA VAL A 45 3.96 8.47 -13.42
C VAL A 45 3.45 7.03 -13.49
N VAL A 46 4.34 6.04 -13.35
CA VAL A 46 3.97 4.62 -13.33
C VAL A 46 3.06 4.30 -12.16
N ALA A 47 3.36 4.83 -10.97
CA ALA A 47 2.52 4.66 -9.78
C ALA A 47 1.11 5.21 -10.00
N LEU A 48 1.00 6.45 -10.47
CA LEU A 48 -0.29 7.09 -10.71
C LEU A 48 -1.09 6.40 -11.82
N ALA A 49 -0.44 6.04 -12.92
CA ALA A 49 -1.09 5.33 -14.03
C ALA A 49 -1.55 3.94 -13.62
N GLY A 50 -0.71 3.17 -12.93
CA GLY A 50 -1.04 1.85 -12.42
C GLY A 50 -2.17 1.91 -11.39
N TYR A 51 -2.13 2.90 -10.50
CA TYR A 51 -3.18 3.10 -9.49
C TYR A 51 -4.53 3.46 -10.15
N ALA A 52 -4.53 4.38 -11.09
CA ALA A 52 -5.72 4.74 -11.86
C ALA A 52 -6.30 3.54 -12.62
N LEU A 53 -5.44 2.73 -13.26
CA LEU A 53 -5.84 1.51 -13.95
C LEU A 53 -6.45 0.49 -12.98
N SER A 54 -5.89 0.36 -11.80
CA SER A 54 -6.41 -0.53 -10.75
C SER A 54 -7.81 -0.09 -10.28
N ILE A 55 -8.05 1.21 -10.09
CA ILE A 55 -9.38 1.74 -9.78
C ILE A 55 -10.34 1.51 -10.94
N PHE A 56 -9.90 1.76 -12.17
CA PHE A 56 -10.72 1.54 -13.37
C PHE A 56 -11.16 0.08 -13.49
N ALA A 57 -10.28 -0.88 -13.19
CA ALA A 57 -10.61 -2.30 -13.18
C ALA A 57 -11.69 -2.67 -12.14
N ARG A 58 -11.94 -1.81 -11.12
CA ARG A 58 -13.01 -1.99 -10.11
C ARG A 58 -14.34 -1.38 -10.50
N THR A 59 -14.40 -0.62 -11.59
CA THR A 59 -15.64 0.05 -12.04
C THR A 59 -16.87 -0.87 -12.08
N PRO A 60 -16.81 -2.12 -12.57
CA PRO A 60 -17.97 -3.02 -12.57
C PRO A 60 -18.51 -3.33 -11.17
N CYS A 61 -17.62 -3.38 -10.14
CA CYS A 61 -18.05 -3.62 -8.78
C CYS A 61 -18.52 -2.35 -8.08
N ILE A 62 -17.92 -1.22 -8.37
CA ILE A 62 -18.34 0.08 -7.84
C ILE A 62 -19.77 0.37 -8.26
N SER A 63 -20.11 0.15 -9.54
CA SER A 63 -21.47 0.38 -10.08
C SER A 63 -22.52 -0.53 -9.45
N ASN A 64 -22.15 -1.73 -8.99
CA ASN A 64 -23.04 -2.70 -8.33
C ASN A 64 -22.94 -2.68 -6.80
N GLY A 65 -22.26 -1.69 -6.21
CA GLY A 65 -22.09 -1.58 -4.76
C GLY A 65 -21.31 -2.74 -4.15
N PHE A 66 -20.43 -3.41 -4.90
CA PHE A 66 -19.69 -4.62 -4.51
C PHE A 66 -20.58 -5.79 -4.09
N ASN A 67 -21.82 -5.85 -4.56
CA ASN A 67 -22.79 -6.88 -4.23
C ASN A 67 -22.91 -7.96 -5.31
N GLY A 68 -23.48 -9.11 -4.92
CA GLY A 68 -23.81 -10.21 -5.85
C GLY A 68 -22.61 -11.01 -6.35
N ILE A 69 -22.88 -11.90 -7.30
CA ILE A 69 -21.89 -12.81 -7.90
C ILE A 69 -20.86 -12.04 -8.72
N GLY A 70 -21.22 -10.86 -9.28
CA GLY A 70 -20.34 -10.07 -10.11
C GLY A 70 -19.01 -9.71 -9.47
N ARG A 71 -18.96 -9.56 -8.14
CA ARG A 71 -17.70 -9.26 -7.40
C ARG A 71 -16.66 -10.39 -7.55
N TYR A 72 -17.09 -11.63 -7.70
CA TYR A 72 -16.20 -12.79 -7.88
C TYR A 72 -15.83 -12.99 -9.34
N THR A 73 -16.79 -12.82 -10.25
CA THR A 73 -16.55 -13.02 -11.69
C THR A 73 -15.66 -11.92 -12.29
N HIS A 74 -15.71 -10.70 -11.73
CA HIS A 74 -14.86 -9.59 -12.15
C HIS A 74 -13.60 -9.43 -11.27
N LEU A 75 -13.34 -10.34 -10.34
CA LEU A 75 -12.17 -10.32 -9.45
C LEU A 75 -11.99 -8.97 -8.72
N CYS A 76 -13.09 -8.34 -8.33
CA CYS A 76 -13.08 -7.03 -7.67
C CYS A 76 -13.75 -7.04 -6.29
N TYR A 77 -13.65 -8.16 -5.58
CA TYR A 77 -14.08 -8.26 -4.19
C TYR A 77 -13.34 -7.23 -3.32
N SER A 78 -14.08 -6.58 -2.42
CA SER A 78 -13.53 -5.69 -1.39
C SER A 78 -14.41 -5.76 -0.14
N ASP A 79 -13.78 -5.84 1.03
CA ASP A 79 -14.47 -5.78 2.32
C ASP A 79 -14.76 -4.35 2.76
N ILE A 80 -14.05 -3.36 2.21
CA ILE A 80 -14.14 -1.95 2.63
C ILE A 80 -15.60 -1.46 2.66
N PRO A 81 -16.42 -1.59 1.58
CA PRO A 81 -17.79 -1.10 1.62
C PRO A 81 -18.66 -1.79 2.66
N VAL A 82 -18.39 -3.07 2.92
CA VAL A 82 -19.13 -3.90 3.88
C VAL A 82 -18.82 -3.50 5.31
N LEU A 83 -17.55 -3.17 5.61
CA LEU A 83 -17.12 -2.72 6.93
C LEU A 83 -17.86 -1.44 7.36
N TYR A 84 -18.19 -0.55 6.42
CA TYR A 84 -18.88 0.70 6.72
C TYR A 84 -20.17 0.49 7.51
N SER A 85 -20.99 -0.46 7.08
CA SER A 85 -22.27 -0.78 7.75
C SER A 85 -22.11 -1.79 8.88
N LEU A 86 -21.31 -2.85 8.67
CA LEU A 86 -21.22 -3.95 9.63
C LEU A 86 -20.40 -3.63 10.87
N ARG A 87 -19.51 -2.66 10.82
CA ARG A 87 -18.62 -2.30 11.94
C ARG A 87 -18.97 -0.95 12.57
N GLY A 88 -20.13 -0.39 12.23
CA GLY A 88 -20.70 0.80 12.87
C GLY A 88 -20.09 2.12 12.43
N PHE A 89 -19.23 2.15 11.40
CA PHE A 89 -18.70 3.41 10.85
C PHE A 89 -19.81 4.31 10.29
N ALA A 90 -20.89 3.71 9.76
CA ALA A 90 -22.07 4.44 9.29
C ALA A 90 -22.77 5.22 10.40
N ASP A 91 -22.71 4.71 11.63
CA ASP A 91 -23.32 5.31 12.82
C ASP A 91 -22.35 6.22 13.58
N GLY A 92 -21.17 6.49 13.02
CA GLY A 92 -20.13 7.31 13.63
C GLY A 92 -19.42 6.66 14.83
N ARG A 93 -19.53 5.34 14.99
CA ARG A 93 -18.92 4.59 16.10
C ARG A 93 -17.42 4.46 15.91
N LEU A 94 -16.71 4.51 17.01
CA LEU A 94 -15.25 4.36 17.02
C LEU A 94 -14.88 2.88 17.18
N PRO A 95 -14.04 2.34 16.27
CA PRO A 95 -13.57 0.97 16.38
C PRO A 95 -12.83 0.78 17.72
N TYR A 96 -13.00 -0.37 18.34
CA TYR A 96 -12.43 -0.79 19.64
C TYR A 96 -12.96 -0.07 20.88
N LEU A 97 -13.56 1.13 20.76
CA LEU A 97 -14.07 1.90 21.89
C LEU A 97 -15.57 1.66 22.09
N ASP A 98 -16.31 1.59 20.99
CA ASP A 98 -17.75 1.39 21.05
C ASP A 98 -18.11 -0.09 20.89
N HIS A 99 -18.79 -0.65 21.88
CA HIS A 99 -19.30 -2.02 21.82
C HIS A 99 -20.67 -2.03 21.15
N ILE A 100 -20.84 -2.86 20.12
CA ILE A 100 -22.11 -3.08 19.45
C ILE A 100 -22.67 -4.43 19.91
N PRO A 101 -23.77 -4.46 20.70
CA PRO A 101 -24.36 -5.70 21.16
C PRO A 101 -24.74 -6.60 19.97
N GLY A 102 -24.28 -7.85 20.00
CA GLY A 102 -24.58 -8.84 18.94
C GLY A 102 -23.71 -8.73 17.69
N GLN A 103 -22.78 -7.81 17.62
CA GLN A 103 -21.77 -7.75 16.55
C GLN A 103 -20.38 -8.12 17.08
N GLN A 104 -19.60 -8.77 16.23
CA GLN A 104 -18.18 -8.99 16.52
C GLN A 104 -17.44 -7.66 16.53
N GLY A 105 -16.48 -7.49 17.44
CA GLY A 105 -15.61 -6.34 17.48
C GLY A 105 -14.80 -6.16 16.18
N PHE A 106 -14.14 -5.03 16.05
CA PHE A 106 -13.27 -4.79 14.90
C PHE A 106 -12.01 -5.64 15.03
N GLU A 107 -11.82 -6.59 14.11
CA GLU A 107 -10.80 -7.66 14.20
C GLU A 107 -9.43 -7.25 13.65
N TYR A 108 -9.34 -6.11 12.99
CA TYR A 108 -8.13 -5.64 12.35
C TYR A 108 -7.19 -4.96 13.37
N PRO A 109 -5.90 -4.81 13.05
CA PRO A 109 -4.96 -4.06 13.90
C PRO A 109 -5.44 -2.62 14.19
N VAL A 110 -5.10 -2.09 15.37
CA VAL A 110 -5.57 -0.77 15.84
C VAL A 110 -5.30 0.35 14.83
N LEU A 111 -4.14 0.32 14.19
CA LEU A 111 -3.77 1.33 13.19
C LEU A 111 -4.69 1.25 11.95
N THR A 112 -5.08 0.05 11.54
CA THR A 112 -6.04 -0.14 10.42
C THR A 112 -7.41 0.44 10.79
N GLY A 113 -7.87 0.23 12.03
CA GLY A 113 -9.13 0.81 12.50
C GLY A 113 -9.09 2.33 12.57
N ALA A 114 -8.00 2.91 13.04
CA ALA A 114 -7.82 4.36 13.04
C ALA A 114 -7.81 4.93 11.61
N PHE A 115 -7.16 4.24 10.68
CA PHE A 115 -7.12 4.61 9.28
C PHE A 115 -8.52 4.54 8.63
N ALA A 116 -9.26 3.46 8.88
CA ALA A 116 -10.64 3.31 8.43
C ALA A 116 -11.55 4.40 9.02
N GLN A 117 -11.34 4.80 10.27
CA GLN A 117 -12.08 5.89 10.91
C GLN A 117 -11.85 7.24 10.20
N ILE A 118 -10.63 7.54 9.79
CA ILE A 118 -10.34 8.73 8.96
C ILE A 118 -11.13 8.64 7.65
N GLY A 119 -11.16 7.47 7.01
CA GLY A 119 -11.96 7.20 5.82
C GLY A 119 -13.46 7.44 6.07
N ALA A 120 -13.98 7.03 7.23
CA ALA A 120 -15.38 7.25 7.61
C ALA A 120 -15.72 8.74 7.73
N TRP A 121 -14.86 9.54 8.30
CA TRP A 121 -15.05 10.99 8.39
C TRP A 121 -15.01 11.69 7.02
N LEU A 122 -14.26 11.13 6.07
CA LEU A 122 -14.18 11.66 4.71
C LEU A 122 -15.33 11.17 3.80
N THR A 123 -16.05 10.12 4.21
CA THR A 123 -17.13 9.48 3.43
C THR A 123 -18.17 10.47 2.88
N PRO A 124 -18.64 11.49 3.63
CA PRO A 124 -19.63 12.44 3.11
C PRO A 124 -19.13 13.23 1.90
N ILE A 125 -17.83 13.48 1.79
CA ILE A 125 -17.22 14.21 0.66
C ILE A 125 -17.39 13.42 -0.66
N PHE A 126 -17.45 12.08 -0.55
CA PHE A 126 -17.58 11.16 -1.69
C PHE A 126 -19.01 10.63 -1.89
N GLY A 127 -20.03 11.36 -1.43
CA GLY A 127 -21.43 11.02 -1.62
C GLY A 127 -22.04 10.08 -0.57
N GLY A 128 -21.31 9.75 0.49
CA GLY A 128 -21.81 8.93 1.59
C GLY A 128 -21.89 7.42 1.30
N GLY A 129 -22.38 6.67 2.27
CA GLY A 129 -22.58 5.22 2.14
C GLY A 129 -21.32 4.38 1.96
N GLY A 130 -21.49 3.08 1.72
CA GLY A 130 -20.37 2.15 1.55
C GLY A 130 -19.44 2.48 0.37
N ILE A 131 -19.99 3.03 -0.72
CA ILE A 131 -19.20 3.45 -1.88
C ILE A 131 -18.38 4.70 -1.57
N GLY A 132 -18.97 5.70 -0.88
CA GLY A 132 -18.23 6.87 -0.43
C GLY A 132 -17.10 6.49 0.54
N PHE A 133 -17.36 5.55 1.45
CA PHE A 133 -16.35 5.00 2.35
C PHE A 133 -15.22 4.27 1.59
N TYR A 134 -15.59 3.47 0.58
CA TYR A 134 -14.61 2.83 -0.30
C TYR A 134 -13.74 3.88 -1.00
N ALA A 135 -14.34 4.90 -1.61
CA ALA A 135 -13.61 5.95 -2.31
C ALA A 135 -12.66 6.72 -1.39
N ALA A 136 -13.10 7.06 -0.17
CA ALA A 136 -12.29 7.73 0.83
C ALA A 136 -11.07 6.88 1.25
N ASN A 137 -11.28 5.58 1.53
CA ASN A 137 -10.18 4.68 1.89
C ASN A 137 -9.23 4.42 0.73
N VAL A 138 -9.75 4.26 -0.49
CA VAL A 138 -8.92 4.15 -1.70
C VAL A 138 -8.05 5.40 -1.86
N LEU A 139 -8.58 6.60 -1.72
CA LEU A 139 -7.77 7.83 -1.77
C LEU A 139 -6.64 7.83 -0.72
N LEU A 140 -6.96 7.49 0.53
CA LEU A 140 -5.97 7.44 1.61
C LEU A 140 -4.88 6.40 1.34
N LEU A 141 -5.25 5.20 0.88
CA LEU A 141 -4.31 4.15 0.49
C LEU A 141 -3.45 4.58 -0.70
N GLY A 142 -4.02 5.28 -1.68
CA GLY A 142 -3.30 5.85 -2.81
C GLY A 142 -2.25 6.88 -2.38
N ILE A 143 -2.58 7.73 -1.40
CA ILE A 143 -1.62 8.67 -0.81
C ILE A 143 -0.48 7.90 -0.12
N CYS A 144 -0.79 6.91 0.71
CA CYS A 144 0.23 6.07 1.36
C CYS A 144 1.12 5.34 0.33
N PHE A 145 0.53 4.81 -0.73
CA PHE A 145 1.26 4.16 -1.82
C PHE A 145 2.22 5.15 -2.50
N LEU A 146 1.74 6.34 -2.85
CA LEU A 146 2.58 7.37 -3.47
C LEU A 146 3.71 7.82 -2.55
N VAL A 147 3.42 8.05 -1.26
CA VAL A 147 4.45 8.38 -0.26
C VAL A 147 5.50 7.28 -0.18
N THR A 148 5.09 6.00 -0.21
CA THR A 148 6.01 4.86 -0.20
C THR A 148 6.92 4.87 -1.43
N VAL A 149 6.38 5.10 -2.63
CA VAL A 149 7.16 5.18 -3.87
C VAL A 149 8.18 6.33 -3.80
N LEU A 150 7.74 7.51 -3.35
CA LEU A 150 8.61 8.69 -3.22
C LEU A 150 9.69 8.49 -2.16
N ALA A 151 9.33 7.92 -1.00
CA ALA A 151 10.28 7.64 0.07
C ALA A 151 11.32 6.60 -0.35
N THR A 152 10.88 5.54 -1.04
CA THR A 152 11.81 4.53 -1.60
C THR A 152 12.75 5.16 -2.61
N GLY A 153 12.24 5.99 -3.52
CA GLY A 153 13.08 6.71 -4.47
C GLY A 153 14.06 7.67 -3.81
N ALA A 154 13.68 8.31 -2.70
CA ALA A 154 14.55 9.18 -1.93
C ALA A 154 15.64 8.41 -1.17
N ALA A 155 15.27 7.25 -0.59
CA ALA A 155 16.19 6.41 0.19
C ALA A 155 17.17 5.63 -0.70
N ALA A 156 16.72 5.19 -1.87
CA ALA A 156 17.48 4.33 -2.79
C ALA A 156 18.55 5.08 -3.62
N ARG A 157 18.94 6.29 -3.23
CA ARG A 157 20.04 7.01 -3.91
C ARG A 157 21.35 6.21 -3.76
N PRO A 158 21.97 5.79 -4.84
CA PRO A 158 21.87 6.17 -6.25
C PRO A 158 20.98 5.27 -7.13
N ARG A 159 20.25 4.32 -6.57
CA ARG A 159 19.48 3.27 -7.28
C ARG A 159 17.99 3.61 -7.39
N ASN A 160 17.65 4.82 -7.79
CA ASN A 160 16.26 5.30 -7.83
C ASN A 160 15.33 4.47 -8.75
N TRP A 161 15.86 3.64 -9.63
CA TRP A 161 15.08 2.72 -10.46
C TRP A 161 14.38 1.62 -9.66
N ASP A 162 14.82 1.34 -8.42
CA ASP A 162 14.11 0.42 -7.52
C ASP A 162 12.71 0.96 -7.16
N ALA A 163 12.54 2.29 -7.13
CA ALA A 163 11.24 2.90 -6.95
C ALA A 163 10.29 2.66 -8.14
N VAL A 164 10.82 2.58 -9.36
CA VAL A 164 10.02 2.23 -10.55
C VAL A 164 9.54 0.79 -10.47
N LEU A 165 10.39 -0.14 -10.04
CA LEU A 165 10.01 -1.53 -9.83
C LEU A 165 8.94 -1.66 -8.74
N LEU A 166 9.09 -0.93 -7.63
CA LEU A 166 8.07 -0.89 -6.57
C LEU A 166 6.75 -0.32 -7.10
N ALA A 167 6.81 0.79 -7.84
CA ALA A 167 5.63 1.46 -8.39
C ALA A 167 4.86 0.59 -9.39
N SER A 168 5.54 -0.31 -10.09
CA SER A 168 4.94 -1.23 -11.06
C SER A 168 4.52 -2.57 -10.45
N ALA A 169 4.77 -2.81 -9.14
CA ALA A 169 4.48 -4.10 -8.51
C ALA A 169 2.96 -4.37 -8.47
N PRO A 170 2.45 -5.40 -9.19
CA PRO A 170 1.01 -5.65 -9.26
C PRO A 170 0.37 -5.90 -7.91
N ALA A 171 1.10 -6.57 -7.01
CA ALA A 171 0.61 -6.88 -5.66
C ALA A 171 0.29 -5.62 -4.85
N LEU A 172 1.14 -4.58 -4.94
CA LEU A 172 0.91 -3.31 -4.23
C LEU A 172 -0.26 -2.53 -4.83
N LEU A 173 -0.38 -2.50 -6.16
CA LEU A 173 -1.49 -1.84 -6.85
C LEU A 173 -2.83 -2.48 -6.50
N VAL A 174 -2.86 -3.81 -6.48
CA VAL A 174 -4.04 -4.60 -6.10
C VAL A 174 -4.37 -4.37 -4.62
N ALA A 175 -3.40 -4.48 -3.72
CA ALA A 175 -3.61 -4.30 -2.29
C ALA A 175 -4.15 -2.90 -1.96
N ALA A 176 -3.65 -1.85 -2.62
CA ALA A 176 -4.09 -0.48 -2.39
C ALA A 176 -5.53 -0.19 -2.87
N THR A 177 -6.17 -1.10 -3.61
CA THR A 177 -7.53 -0.92 -4.15
C THR A 177 -8.53 -1.99 -3.71
N ILE A 178 -8.06 -3.08 -3.10
CA ILE A 178 -8.92 -4.19 -2.65
C ILE A 178 -9.19 -4.14 -1.14
N ASN A 179 -8.19 -3.83 -0.35
CA ASN A 179 -8.28 -3.87 1.12
C ASN A 179 -8.72 -2.55 1.70
#